data_e9cf2f0922bb53f7745469640b149d06
#
_entry.id   e9cf2f0922bb53f7745469640b149d06
#
_cell.length_a   1.000
_cell.length_b   1.000
_cell.length_c   1.000
_cell.angle_alpha   90.00
_cell.angle_beta   90.00
_cell.angle_gamma   90.00
#
_symmetry.space_group_name_H-M   'P 1'
#
loop_
_entity.id
_entity.type
_entity.pdbx_description
1 polymer ?
#
loop_
_entity_poly.entity_id
_entity_poly.type
_entity_poly.pdbx_seq_one_letter_code
_entity_poly.pdbx_strand_id
1 'polypeptide(L)'
;MFAFNISRIEMKVLLITQYFYPENFKSNDIAFELVKRGYEVDALVGIPNYPEGQIYNGYGLFKKRRENVKGVNVCRSFQIPRGKGGGLRLMINYLSFVFSSCFNVLFYFAWRNYDAVIVHEVSPIFQAYPAILLRKLRKVPVYLWVLDIWPDAMMSGGGIKNRKILSFVNRLVVHIYGQCDRILISSKRFTESILSKGDFVDKIKYFPNWSDDLLKVDSEYPIPQLPDGFKIMLAGNLGRSQNLDAVVQLILSLRDIKDLKWIFIGNGSEKEWLDNFIEANKLSDVAFTLGRFPLEAMPGFFKKANALLVTLRSGFPHLGMVVPARLQAYMSAGRPVLAMIGNGGADVIKEANCGYAVPAGDYEALATIIRNNVLVNKEAFETLGYNGRCYFEREFQKDICIDNLCRILKDDF
;
A
#
# COMPACT_ATOMS: atom_id res chain seq x y z
N MET A 1 18.10 39.31 -20.55
CA MET A 1 19.15 38.45 -20.02
C MET A 1 18.52 37.58 -18.94
N PHE A 2 17.93 36.44 -19.33
CA PHE A 2 17.32 35.50 -18.39
C PHE A 2 18.43 34.65 -17.78
N ALA A 3 18.77 34.92 -16.52
CA ALA A 3 19.65 34.04 -15.77
C ALA A 3 18.91 32.69 -15.57
N PHE A 4 19.33 31.66 -16.27
CA PHE A 4 19.01 30.29 -15.91
C PHE A 4 19.59 30.06 -14.51
N ASN A 5 18.75 30.10 -13.48
CA ASN A 5 19.08 29.55 -12.19
C ASN A 5 19.34 28.05 -12.43
N ILE A 6 20.59 27.66 -12.53
CA ILE A 6 21.01 26.26 -12.42
C ILE A 6 20.67 25.89 -10.97
N SER A 7 19.50 25.34 -10.74
CA SER A 7 19.13 24.78 -9.44
C SER A 7 20.21 23.73 -9.10
N ARG A 8 20.94 23.98 -8.02
CA ARG A 8 21.96 23.05 -7.52
C ARG A 8 21.27 21.71 -7.29
N ILE A 9 21.74 20.66 -7.99
CA ILE A 9 21.21 19.30 -7.77
C ILE A 9 21.44 18.99 -6.30
N GLU A 10 20.37 18.72 -5.56
CA GLU A 10 20.44 18.48 -4.12
C GLU A 10 21.19 17.17 -3.82
N MET A 11 20.77 16.08 -4.46
CA MET A 11 21.34 14.74 -4.30
C MET A 11 21.04 13.91 -5.54
N LYS A 12 21.87 12.91 -5.83
CA LYS A 12 21.62 11.91 -6.86
C LYS A 12 21.19 10.57 -6.24
N VAL A 13 19.98 10.15 -6.54
CA VAL A 13 19.35 8.97 -5.93
C VAL A 13 19.11 7.89 -6.98
N LEU A 14 19.41 6.62 -6.63
CA LEU A 14 19.01 5.46 -7.38
C LEU A 14 17.80 4.80 -6.71
N LEU A 15 16.66 4.79 -7.38
CA LEU A 15 15.49 4.02 -6.98
C LEU A 15 15.54 2.61 -7.58
N ILE A 16 15.43 1.58 -6.74
CA ILE A 16 15.35 0.19 -7.18
C ILE A 16 14.01 -0.40 -6.78
N THR A 17 13.26 -0.89 -7.77
CA THR A 17 11.98 -1.55 -7.56
C THR A 17 11.62 -2.43 -8.75
N GLN A 18 10.89 -3.50 -8.52
CA GLN A 18 10.42 -4.35 -9.61
C GLN A 18 9.31 -3.66 -10.44
N TYR A 19 8.51 -2.79 -9.80
CA TYR A 19 7.32 -2.18 -10.39
C TYR A 19 7.44 -0.67 -10.48
N PHE A 20 7.23 -0.14 -11.68
CA PHE A 20 7.32 1.29 -11.98
C PHE A 20 6.43 1.66 -13.17
N TYR A 21 6.28 2.95 -13.41
CA TYR A 21 5.51 3.48 -14.55
C TYR A 21 5.74 2.67 -15.85
N PRO A 22 4.69 2.31 -16.59
CA PRO A 22 3.28 2.75 -16.49
C PRO A 22 2.43 1.99 -15.47
N GLU A 23 2.97 1.04 -14.74
CA GLU A 23 2.29 0.39 -13.62
C GLU A 23 2.08 1.41 -12.48
N ASN A 24 0.94 1.36 -11.81
CA ASN A 24 0.60 2.34 -10.77
C ASN A 24 1.08 1.87 -9.38
N PHE A 25 2.27 2.32 -8.99
CA PHE A 25 2.88 2.03 -7.68
C PHE A 25 3.41 3.30 -7.02
N LYS A 26 3.57 3.27 -5.71
CA LYS A 26 4.10 4.39 -4.92
C LYS A 26 5.55 4.77 -5.26
N SER A 27 6.29 3.85 -5.87
CA SER A 27 7.60 4.14 -6.46
C SER A 27 7.57 5.27 -7.49
N ASN A 28 6.47 5.39 -8.24
CA ASN A 28 6.27 6.49 -9.19
C ASN A 28 6.21 7.83 -8.47
N ASP A 29 5.40 7.89 -7.40
CA ASP A 29 5.27 9.10 -6.58
C ASP A 29 6.64 9.50 -5.99
N ILE A 30 7.37 8.54 -5.38
CA ILE A 30 8.71 8.80 -4.83
C ILE A 30 9.61 9.43 -5.90
N ALA A 31 9.75 8.78 -7.05
CA ALA A 31 10.67 9.23 -8.08
C ALA A 31 10.29 10.61 -8.64
N PHE A 32 9.01 10.81 -8.97
CA PHE A 32 8.55 12.06 -9.56
C PHE A 32 8.57 13.23 -8.57
N GLU A 33 8.24 12.99 -7.31
CA GLU A 33 8.27 14.00 -6.28
C GLU A 33 9.70 14.38 -5.87
N LEU A 34 10.66 13.44 -5.86
CA LEU A 34 12.06 13.76 -5.67
C LEU A 34 12.61 14.63 -6.81
N VAL A 35 12.26 14.32 -8.08
CA VAL A 35 12.65 15.18 -9.22
C VAL A 35 12.10 16.60 -9.06
N LYS A 36 10.83 16.76 -8.66
CA LYS A 36 10.24 18.10 -8.42
C LYS A 36 10.97 18.89 -7.33
N ARG A 37 11.58 18.18 -6.35
CA ARG A 37 12.35 18.76 -5.25
C ARG A 37 13.84 18.97 -5.59
N GLY A 38 14.23 18.80 -6.88
CA GLY A 38 15.59 19.09 -7.36
C GLY A 38 16.58 17.93 -7.25
N TYR A 39 16.11 16.71 -6.94
CA TYR A 39 16.95 15.52 -6.94
C TYR A 39 17.17 15.01 -8.37
N GLU A 40 18.37 14.51 -8.67
CA GLU A 40 18.61 13.69 -9.85
C GLU A 40 18.22 12.25 -9.52
N VAL A 41 17.26 11.69 -10.27
CA VAL A 41 16.75 10.34 -10.00
C VAL A 41 16.98 9.41 -11.16
N ASP A 42 17.77 8.37 -10.93
CA ASP A 42 17.85 7.19 -11.78
C ASP A 42 16.94 6.09 -11.19
N ALA A 43 16.28 5.29 -12.03
CA ALA A 43 15.42 4.20 -11.60
C ALA A 43 15.81 2.88 -12.29
N LEU A 44 16.18 1.87 -11.49
CA LEU A 44 16.41 0.50 -11.94
C LEU A 44 15.17 -0.33 -11.64
N VAL A 45 14.43 -0.69 -12.71
CA VAL A 45 13.07 -1.25 -12.58
C VAL A 45 12.87 -2.46 -13.49
N GLY A 46 11.78 -3.19 -13.30
CA GLY A 46 11.40 -4.30 -14.17
C GLY A 46 10.73 -3.84 -15.49
N ILE A 47 10.60 -4.77 -16.42
CA ILE A 47 9.73 -4.59 -17.60
C ILE A 47 8.27 -4.69 -17.12
N PRO A 48 7.38 -3.71 -17.42
CA PRO A 48 6.03 -3.69 -16.87
C PRO A 48 5.20 -4.89 -17.34
N ASN A 49 4.54 -5.56 -16.37
CA ASN A 49 3.71 -6.75 -16.60
C ASN A 49 2.61 -6.94 -15.53
N TYR A 50 2.45 -6.04 -14.58
CA TYR A 50 1.44 -6.11 -13.54
C TYR A 50 0.26 -5.16 -13.84
N PRO A 51 -1.01 -5.55 -13.60
CA PRO A 51 -1.47 -6.79 -12.98
C PRO A 51 -1.72 -7.96 -13.93
N GLU A 52 -1.82 -7.74 -15.25
CA GLU A 52 -2.28 -8.73 -16.26
C GLU A 52 -1.32 -9.91 -16.44
N GLY A 53 -0.10 -9.80 -15.95
CA GLY A 53 0.91 -10.85 -16.06
C GLY A 53 1.54 -10.97 -17.44
N GLN A 54 1.25 -10.04 -18.34
CA GLN A 54 1.82 -9.95 -19.69
C GLN A 54 2.60 -8.65 -19.85
N ILE A 55 3.65 -8.66 -20.69
CA ILE A 55 4.39 -7.44 -20.97
C ILE A 55 3.48 -6.43 -21.67
N TYR A 56 3.49 -5.19 -21.20
CA TYR A 56 2.71 -4.10 -21.77
C TYR A 56 3.12 -3.79 -23.20
N ASN A 57 2.15 -3.38 -24.03
CA ASN A 57 2.41 -2.97 -25.42
C ASN A 57 3.46 -1.85 -25.48
N GLY A 58 4.41 -2.00 -26.40
CA GLY A 58 5.53 -1.06 -26.58
C GLY A 58 6.72 -1.30 -25.66
N TYR A 59 6.65 -2.23 -24.70
CA TYR A 59 7.75 -2.65 -23.83
C TYR A 59 8.26 -4.04 -24.24
N GLY A 60 9.49 -4.39 -23.84
CA GLY A 60 10.04 -5.71 -24.13
C GLY A 60 11.53 -5.79 -23.88
N LEU A 61 12.11 -6.95 -24.24
CA LEU A 61 13.54 -7.23 -24.02
C LEU A 61 14.45 -6.19 -24.70
N PHE A 62 14.07 -5.71 -25.89
CA PHE A 62 14.82 -4.73 -26.69
C PHE A 62 14.08 -3.40 -26.89
N LYS A 63 12.88 -3.25 -26.28
CA LYS A 63 12.05 -2.05 -26.43
C LYS A 63 11.98 -1.29 -25.11
N LYS A 64 12.19 0.04 -25.18
CA LYS A 64 12.13 0.96 -24.03
C LYS A 64 12.94 0.49 -22.81
N ARG A 65 14.15 -0.04 -23.08
CA ARG A 65 15.06 -0.47 -22.00
C ARG A 65 15.64 0.72 -21.23
N ARG A 66 15.75 1.86 -21.87
CA ARG A 66 16.18 3.13 -21.29
C ARG A 66 15.28 4.23 -21.82
N GLU A 67 14.72 5.02 -20.94
CA GLU A 67 13.87 6.15 -21.30
C GLU A 67 13.92 7.20 -20.18
N ASN A 68 13.57 8.45 -20.47
CA ASN A 68 13.31 9.46 -19.46
C ASN A 68 11.79 9.58 -19.28
N VAL A 69 11.34 9.43 -18.05
CA VAL A 69 9.91 9.52 -17.70
C VAL A 69 9.76 10.61 -16.65
N LYS A 70 9.18 11.73 -17.03
CA LYS A 70 8.94 12.88 -16.13
C LYS A 70 10.20 13.33 -15.35
N GLY A 71 11.36 13.34 -16.01
CA GLY A 71 12.63 13.72 -15.41
C GLY A 71 13.42 12.57 -14.76
N VAL A 72 12.83 11.39 -14.62
CA VAL A 72 13.51 10.20 -14.09
C VAL A 72 14.18 9.42 -15.22
N ASN A 73 15.46 9.08 -15.06
CA ASN A 73 16.18 8.22 -16.00
C ASN A 73 15.92 6.75 -15.68
N VAL A 74 15.05 6.13 -16.44
CA VAL A 74 14.60 4.75 -16.21
C VAL A 74 15.46 3.76 -16.96
N CYS A 75 15.98 2.75 -16.25
CA CYS A 75 16.62 1.57 -16.82
C CYS A 75 15.81 0.32 -16.45
N ARG A 76 15.29 -0.38 -17.47
CA ARG A 76 14.48 -1.58 -17.25
C ARG A 76 15.32 -2.84 -17.31
N SER A 77 15.31 -3.60 -16.24
CA SER A 77 15.87 -4.94 -16.17
C SER A 77 14.93 -5.96 -16.79
N PHE A 78 15.51 -6.97 -17.39
CA PHE A 78 14.74 -8.11 -17.90
C PHE A 78 14.06 -8.84 -16.72
N GLN A 79 12.82 -9.23 -16.95
CA GLN A 79 12.13 -10.16 -16.06
C GLN A 79 11.18 -11.06 -16.87
N ILE A 80 11.06 -12.29 -16.45
CA ILE A 80 10.07 -13.20 -16.99
C ILE A 80 8.70 -12.78 -16.48
N PRO A 81 7.70 -12.53 -17.36
CA PRO A 81 6.39 -12.07 -16.93
C PRO A 81 5.74 -13.02 -15.92
N ARG A 82 5.01 -12.46 -14.95
CA ARG A 82 4.37 -13.23 -13.87
C ARG A 82 3.26 -14.17 -14.36
N GLY A 83 2.73 -13.95 -15.56
CA GLY A 83 1.64 -14.74 -16.13
C GLY A 83 0.37 -14.68 -15.27
N LYS A 84 -0.39 -15.78 -15.23
CA LYS A 84 -1.60 -15.91 -14.39
C LYS A 84 -1.29 -16.03 -12.89
N GLY A 85 -0.02 -15.89 -12.47
CA GLY A 85 0.40 -16.13 -11.10
C GLY A 85 0.68 -17.61 -10.83
N GLY A 86 0.87 -17.95 -9.55
CA GLY A 86 1.28 -19.29 -9.10
C GLY A 86 2.70 -19.26 -8.55
N GLY A 87 2.95 -20.02 -7.46
CA GLY A 87 4.14 -19.89 -6.65
C GLY A 87 5.46 -20.00 -7.43
N LEU A 88 5.60 -21.03 -8.29
CA LEU A 88 6.82 -21.22 -9.08
C LEU A 88 7.02 -20.11 -10.12
N ARG A 89 5.95 -19.72 -10.82
CA ARG A 89 6.02 -18.68 -11.85
C ARG A 89 6.38 -17.32 -11.26
N LEU A 90 5.81 -16.98 -10.10
CA LEU A 90 6.15 -15.78 -9.36
C LEU A 90 7.61 -15.81 -8.89
N MET A 91 8.09 -16.95 -8.39
CA MET A 91 9.50 -17.07 -7.99
C MET A 91 10.46 -16.87 -9.17
N ILE A 92 10.16 -17.43 -10.34
CA ILE A 92 10.95 -17.21 -11.57
C ILE A 92 10.90 -15.73 -11.99
N ASN A 93 9.73 -15.09 -11.94
CA ASN A 93 9.59 -13.65 -12.20
C ASN A 93 10.51 -12.85 -11.29
N TYR A 94 10.49 -13.12 -9.98
CA TYR A 94 11.28 -12.43 -8.98
C TYR A 94 12.78 -12.63 -9.17
N LEU A 95 13.22 -13.86 -9.31
CA LEU A 95 14.64 -14.19 -9.47
C LEU A 95 15.20 -13.62 -10.79
N SER A 96 14.45 -13.71 -11.89
CA SER A 96 14.89 -13.14 -13.17
C SER A 96 15.11 -11.64 -13.10
N PHE A 97 14.26 -10.90 -12.35
CA PHE A 97 14.47 -9.48 -12.08
C PHE A 97 15.75 -9.24 -11.27
N VAL A 98 15.94 -9.99 -10.16
CA VAL A 98 17.11 -9.82 -9.30
C VAL A 98 18.41 -10.05 -10.08
N PHE A 99 18.51 -11.16 -10.81
CA PHE A 99 19.71 -11.47 -11.58
C PHE A 99 20.02 -10.44 -12.66
N SER A 100 19.02 -10.05 -13.46
CA SER A 100 19.21 -9.06 -14.52
C SER A 100 19.49 -7.66 -13.95
N SER A 101 18.94 -7.31 -12.79
CA SER A 101 19.21 -6.04 -12.12
C SER A 101 20.62 -6.01 -11.54
N CYS A 102 21.11 -7.11 -10.94
CA CYS A 102 22.49 -7.22 -10.51
C CYS A 102 23.47 -7.09 -11.69
N PHE A 103 23.14 -7.67 -12.84
CA PHE A 103 23.92 -7.48 -14.07
C PHE A 103 23.96 -5.99 -14.49
N ASN A 104 22.80 -5.32 -14.51
CA ASN A 104 22.76 -3.88 -14.81
C ASN A 104 23.56 -3.04 -13.79
N VAL A 105 23.56 -3.44 -12.51
CA VAL A 105 24.40 -2.77 -11.50
C VAL A 105 25.87 -2.90 -11.85
N LEU A 106 26.36 -4.09 -12.13
CA LEU A 106 27.80 -4.33 -12.44
C LEU A 106 28.28 -3.55 -13.67
N PHE A 107 27.48 -3.55 -14.76
CA PHE A 107 27.90 -3.04 -16.05
C PHE A 107 27.46 -1.62 -16.35
N TYR A 108 26.61 -1.02 -15.51
CA TYR A 108 26.10 0.33 -15.76
C TYR A 108 26.06 1.21 -14.52
N PHE A 109 25.45 0.78 -13.42
CA PHE A 109 25.26 1.63 -12.26
C PHE A 109 26.50 1.74 -11.35
N ALA A 110 27.34 0.71 -11.31
CA ALA A 110 28.59 0.73 -10.53
C ALA A 110 29.60 1.80 -11.01
N TRP A 111 29.43 2.30 -12.23
CA TRP A 111 30.28 3.34 -12.81
C TRP A 111 29.75 4.77 -12.60
N ARG A 112 28.66 4.90 -11.88
CA ARG A 112 28.02 6.17 -11.55
C ARG A 112 28.12 6.45 -10.06
N ASN A 113 28.12 7.73 -9.70
CA ASN A 113 28.07 8.14 -8.32
C ASN A 113 26.62 8.36 -7.92
N TYR A 114 26.25 7.85 -6.76
CA TYR A 114 24.96 8.06 -6.11
C TYR A 114 25.21 8.44 -4.66
N ASP A 115 24.38 9.34 -4.14
CA ASP A 115 24.38 9.72 -2.74
C ASP A 115 23.55 8.73 -1.93
N ALA A 116 22.46 8.19 -2.50
CA ALA A 116 21.60 7.23 -1.83
C ALA A 116 21.00 6.20 -2.81
N VAL A 117 20.71 5.01 -2.30
CA VAL A 117 19.90 3.99 -2.99
C VAL A 117 18.63 3.75 -2.18
N ILE A 118 17.47 3.96 -2.78
CA ILE A 118 16.17 3.65 -2.20
C ILE A 118 15.66 2.35 -2.81
N VAL A 119 15.31 1.38 -1.99
CA VAL A 119 14.64 0.15 -2.41
C VAL A 119 13.19 0.20 -1.98
N HIS A 120 12.26 0.27 -2.94
CA HIS A 120 10.83 0.19 -2.69
C HIS A 120 10.38 -1.27 -2.67
N GLU A 121 10.27 -1.84 -1.48
CA GLU A 121 9.99 -3.27 -1.28
C GLU A 121 8.48 -3.51 -1.19
N VAL A 122 7.86 -3.87 -2.31
CA VAL A 122 6.44 -4.28 -2.39
C VAL A 122 6.28 -5.80 -2.29
N SER A 123 7.24 -6.57 -2.48
CA SER A 123 7.40 -8.01 -2.62
C SER A 123 7.96 -8.34 -4.00
N PRO A 124 9.02 -9.11 -4.04
CA PRO A 124 9.70 -9.78 -2.92
C PRO A 124 10.81 -8.92 -2.32
N ILE A 125 11.18 -9.19 -1.07
CA ILE A 125 12.30 -8.52 -0.40
C ILE A 125 13.64 -8.71 -1.14
N PHE A 126 13.78 -9.77 -1.94
CA PHE A 126 14.99 -10.07 -2.71
C PHE A 126 15.37 -8.99 -3.73
N GLN A 127 14.44 -8.12 -4.10
CA GLN A 127 14.75 -6.96 -4.95
C GLN A 127 15.74 -5.97 -4.30
N ALA A 128 16.11 -6.15 -3.03
CA ALA A 128 17.16 -5.41 -2.37
C ALA A 128 18.59 -5.84 -2.78
N TYR A 129 18.78 -7.04 -3.34
CA TYR A 129 20.12 -7.53 -3.68
C TYR A 129 20.89 -6.67 -4.68
N PRO A 130 20.31 -6.08 -5.74
CA PRO A 130 21.02 -5.12 -6.60
C PRO A 130 21.53 -3.90 -5.82
N ALA A 131 20.77 -3.38 -4.85
CA ALA A 131 21.21 -2.28 -3.98
C ALA A 131 22.38 -2.70 -3.08
N ILE A 132 22.29 -3.88 -2.47
CA ILE A 132 23.36 -4.46 -1.63
C ILE A 132 24.63 -4.66 -2.45
N LEU A 133 24.52 -5.11 -3.69
CA LEU A 133 25.66 -5.24 -4.61
C LEU A 133 26.31 -3.87 -4.87
N LEU A 134 25.51 -2.86 -5.20
CA LEU A 134 26.02 -1.51 -5.44
C LEU A 134 26.68 -0.92 -4.18
N ARG A 135 26.06 -1.12 -3.01
CA ARG A 135 26.66 -0.72 -1.72
C ARG A 135 28.04 -1.34 -1.49
N LYS A 136 28.20 -2.63 -1.77
CA LYS A 136 29.48 -3.32 -1.63
C LYS A 136 30.55 -2.75 -2.58
N LEU A 137 30.16 -2.36 -3.79
CA LEU A 137 31.08 -1.84 -4.80
C LEU A 137 31.42 -0.35 -4.59
N ARG A 138 30.46 0.45 -4.14
CA ARG A 138 30.56 1.92 -4.13
C ARG A 138 30.39 2.56 -2.75
N LYS A 139 30.08 1.77 -1.71
CA LYS A 139 29.83 2.22 -0.32
C LYS A 139 28.67 3.23 -0.20
N VAL A 140 27.75 3.23 -1.17
CA VAL A 140 26.56 4.09 -1.15
C VAL A 140 25.55 3.57 -0.13
N PRO A 141 24.91 4.44 0.69
CA PRO A 141 23.93 4.02 1.68
C PRO A 141 22.64 3.50 1.04
N VAL A 142 22.06 2.47 1.68
CA VAL A 142 20.85 1.77 1.21
C VAL A 142 19.72 1.97 2.19
N TYR A 143 18.61 2.52 1.69
CA TYR A 143 17.34 2.75 2.37
C TYR A 143 16.31 1.75 1.86
N LEU A 144 15.91 0.79 2.70
CA LEU A 144 14.94 -0.23 2.35
C LEU A 144 13.57 0.17 2.88
N TRP A 145 12.61 0.48 2.01
CA TRP A 145 11.23 0.74 2.41
C TRP A 145 10.43 -0.55 2.44
N VAL A 146 10.15 -1.04 3.65
CA VAL A 146 9.44 -2.29 3.93
C VAL A 146 7.93 -2.04 3.93
N LEU A 147 7.25 -2.66 2.98
CA LEU A 147 5.79 -2.65 2.85
C LEU A 147 5.17 -4.00 3.23
N ASP A 148 5.94 -5.08 3.10
CA ASP A 148 5.56 -6.44 3.44
C ASP A 148 6.57 -7.08 4.41
N ILE A 149 6.09 -7.77 5.44
CA ILE A 149 6.95 -8.51 6.37
C ILE A 149 7.25 -9.90 5.83
N TRP A 150 8.49 -10.12 5.45
CA TRP A 150 9.00 -11.41 5.01
C TRP A 150 9.66 -12.18 6.19
N PRO A 151 9.53 -13.52 6.25
CA PRO A 151 8.90 -14.43 5.27
C PRO A 151 7.37 -14.55 5.41
N ASP A 152 6.72 -13.91 6.38
CA ASP A 152 5.31 -14.11 6.72
C ASP A 152 4.36 -13.77 5.54
N ALA A 153 4.73 -12.82 4.70
CA ALA A 153 4.01 -12.50 3.47
C ALA A 153 3.92 -13.68 2.48
N MET A 154 4.86 -14.63 2.51
CA MET A 154 4.79 -15.86 1.69
C MET A 154 3.68 -16.80 2.13
N MET A 155 3.31 -16.77 3.39
CA MET A 155 2.25 -17.62 3.93
C MET A 155 0.87 -17.19 3.44
N SER A 156 0.62 -15.88 3.37
CA SER A 156 -0.67 -15.35 2.93
C SER A 156 -0.81 -15.26 1.42
N GLY A 157 0.22 -14.76 0.73
CA GLY A 157 0.19 -14.56 -0.72
C GLY A 157 0.50 -15.83 -1.53
N GLY A 158 1.37 -16.67 -1.02
CA GLY A 158 1.86 -17.86 -1.73
C GLY A 158 1.42 -19.21 -1.14
N GLY A 159 0.76 -19.22 0.03
CA GLY A 159 0.35 -20.45 0.72
C GLY A 159 1.51 -21.33 1.18
N ILE A 160 2.75 -20.81 1.22
CA ILE A 160 3.95 -21.58 1.55
C ILE A 160 4.00 -21.81 3.06
N LYS A 161 3.89 -23.06 3.48
CA LYS A 161 3.92 -23.47 4.90
C LYS A 161 5.16 -24.30 5.28
N ASN A 162 6.04 -24.58 4.32
CA ASN A 162 7.23 -25.41 4.56
C ASN A 162 8.24 -24.67 5.45
N ARG A 163 8.44 -25.17 6.67
CA ARG A 163 9.32 -24.57 7.70
C ARG A 163 10.77 -24.39 7.23
N LYS A 164 11.31 -25.33 6.42
CA LYS A 164 12.70 -25.23 5.91
C LYS A 164 12.84 -24.07 4.94
N ILE A 165 11.85 -23.89 4.04
CA ILE A 165 11.82 -22.76 3.09
C ILE A 165 11.69 -21.45 3.86
N LEU A 166 10.75 -21.35 4.80
CA LEU A 166 10.55 -20.13 5.60
C LEU A 166 11.80 -19.78 6.43
N SER A 167 12.48 -20.78 7.03
CA SER A 167 13.73 -20.57 7.76
C SER A 167 14.87 -20.10 6.85
N PHE A 168 14.98 -20.66 5.65
CA PHE A 168 15.96 -20.21 4.67
C PHE A 168 15.70 -18.76 4.24
N VAL A 169 14.46 -18.44 3.90
CA VAL A 169 14.07 -17.07 3.53
C VAL A 169 14.29 -16.10 4.69
N ASN A 170 13.99 -16.50 5.93
CA ASN A 170 14.26 -15.67 7.11
C ASN A 170 15.75 -15.31 7.24
N ARG A 171 16.68 -16.26 6.97
CA ARG A 171 18.11 -15.94 6.95
C ARG A 171 18.48 -14.90 5.89
N LEU A 172 17.84 -14.99 4.71
CA LEU A 172 18.03 -13.98 3.64
C LEU A 172 17.50 -12.62 4.08
N VAL A 173 16.34 -12.57 4.75
CA VAL A 173 15.75 -11.33 5.31
C VAL A 173 16.70 -10.69 6.32
N VAL A 174 17.20 -11.49 7.29
CA VAL A 174 18.18 -11.02 8.29
C VAL A 174 19.43 -10.45 7.61
N HIS A 175 19.95 -11.16 6.59
CA HIS A 175 21.09 -10.68 5.81
C HIS A 175 20.79 -9.35 5.13
N ILE A 176 19.62 -9.21 4.48
CA ILE A 176 19.23 -7.98 3.79
C ILE A 176 19.13 -6.82 4.78
N TYR A 177 18.44 -6.99 5.91
CA TYR A 177 18.33 -5.95 6.94
C TYR A 177 19.70 -5.56 7.50
N GLY A 178 20.59 -6.54 7.68
CA GLY A 178 21.98 -6.29 8.10
C GLY A 178 22.76 -5.41 7.12
N GLN A 179 22.51 -5.56 5.81
CA GLN A 179 23.21 -4.82 4.74
C GLN A 179 22.59 -3.43 4.44
N CYS A 180 21.40 -3.14 4.92
CA CYS A 180 20.80 -1.81 4.76
C CYS A 180 21.29 -0.84 5.82
N ASP A 181 21.44 0.44 5.48
CA ASP A 181 21.80 1.51 6.42
C ASP A 181 20.55 2.02 7.14
N ARG A 182 19.40 2.07 6.46
CA ARG A 182 18.10 2.37 7.07
C ARG A 182 17.03 1.38 6.61
N ILE A 183 16.11 1.07 7.51
CA ILE A 183 14.93 0.27 7.30
C ILE A 183 13.72 1.18 7.53
N LEU A 184 13.10 1.61 6.42
CA LEU A 184 11.94 2.49 6.45
C LEU A 184 10.68 1.63 6.60
N ILE A 185 9.93 1.81 7.68
CA ILE A 185 8.76 0.98 7.98
C ILE A 185 7.46 1.73 7.69
N SER A 186 6.54 1.08 6.96
CA SER A 186 5.22 1.63 6.64
C SER A 186 4.20 1.50 7.78
N SER A 187 4.49 0.67 8.77
CA SER A 187 3.69 0.49 9.98
C SER A 187 4.60 0.44 11.20
N LYS A 188 4.23 1.14 12.28
CA LYS A 188 4.96 1.10 13.55
C LYS A 188 5.04 -0.33 14.13
N ARG A 189 4.03 -1.18 13.85
CA ARG A 189 4.01 -2.59 14.27
C ARG A 189 5.05 -3.48 13.58
N PHE A 190 5.64 -3.04 12.47
CA PHE A 190 6.72 -3.77 11.84
C PHE A 190 8.01 -3.81 12.67
N THR A 191 8.18 -2.81 13.55
CA THR A 191 9.34 -2.73 14.47
C THR A 191 9.54 -4.02 15.26
N GLU A 192 8.48 -4.55 15.88
CA GLU A 192 8.55 -5.77 16.67
C GLU A 192 9.02 -6.97 15.84
N SER A 193 8.44 -7.16 14.65
CA SER A 193 8.83 -8.24 13.75
C SER A 193 10.27 -8.11 13.25
N ILE A 194 10.74 -6.89 12.98
CA ILE A 194 12.10 -6.64 12.50
C ILE A 194 13.11 -6.90 13.64
N LEU A 195 12.82 -6.40 14.84
CA LEU A 195 13.69 -6.60 16.01
C LEU A 195 13.75 -8.06 16.49
N SER A 196 12.70 -8.84 16.24
CA SER A 196 12.75 -10.29 16.50
C SER A 196 13.76 -11.04 15.62
N LYS A 197 14.26 -10.42 14.56
CA LYS A 197 15.21 -10.99 13.60
C LYS A 197 16.66 -10.56 13.85
N GLY A 198 16.88 -9.54 14.68
CA GLY A 198 18.22 -9.03 15.02
C GLY A 198 18.15 -7.63 15.61
N ASP A 199 19.31 -7.12 16.03
CA ASP A 199 19.43 -5.76 16.56
C ASP A 199 19.52 -4.76 15.40
N PHE A 200 18.40 -4.17 15.07
CA PHE A 200 18.25 -3.18 13.99
C PHE A 200 17.63 -1.86 14.47
N VAL A 201 17.56 -1.63 15.79
CA VAL A 201 16.86 -0.48 16.38
C VAL A 201 17.29 0.85 15.78
N ASP A 202 18.60 1.07 15.63
CA ASP A 202 19.15 2.33 15.11
C ASP A 202 18.90 2.53 13.61
N LYS A 203 18.57 1.45 12.89
CA LYS A 203 18.27 1.50 11.45
C LYS A 203 16.82 1.80 11.14
N ILE A 204 15.90 1.56 12.07
CA ILE A 204 14.47 1.68 11.84
C ILE A 204 14.05 3.15 11.83
N LYS A 205 13.36 3.57 10.76
CA LYS A 205 12.73 4.89 10.63
C LYS A 205 11.30 4.72 10.16
N TYR A 206 10.37 5.46 10.77
CA TYR A 206 8.98 5.44 10.35
C TYR A 206 8.80 6.25 9.06
N PHE A 207 8.32 5.58 8.04
CA PHE A 207 7.99 6.17 6.74
C PHE A 207 6.69 5.54 6.25
N PRO A 208 5.53 6.11 6.62
CA PRO A 208 4.24 5.56 6.29
C PRO A 208 3.96 5.61 4.79
N ASN A 209 3.05 4.75 4.35
CA ASN A 209 2.43 4.90 3.05
C ASN A 209 1.47 6.11 3.08
N TRP A 210 1.13 6.68 1.94
CA TRP A 210 0.25 7.85 1.79
C TRP A 210 -0.93 7.56 0.88
N SER A 211 -1.91 8.43 0.92
CA SER A 211 -3.00 8.47 -0.06
C SER A 211 -3.05 9.81 -0.77
N ASP A 212 -3.72 9.85 -1.91
CA ASP A 212 -4.09 11.10 -2.54
C ASP A 212 -5.13 11.81 -1.68
N ASP A 213 -5.10 13.15 -1.71
CA ASP A 213 -6.04 13.97 -0.96
C ASP A 213 -7.38 14.01 -1.70
N LEU A 214 -8.30 13.14 -1.30
CA LEU A 214 -9.59 12.98 -1.96
C LEU A 214 -10.50 14.23 -1.85
N LEU A 215 -10.30 15.08 -0.84
CA LEU A 215 -11.06 16.34 -0.75
C LEU A 215 -10.56 17.41 -1.71
N LYS A 216 -9.30 17.29 -2.16
CA LYS A 216 -8.73 18.21 -3.18
C LYS A 216 -8.96 17.73 -4.61
N VAL A 217 -9.47 16.51 -4.79
CA VAL A 217 -9.89 16.05 -6.11
C VAL A 217 -11.22 16.71 -6.43
N ASP A 218 -11.15 17.78 -7.23
CA ASP A 218 -12.34 18.40 -7.80
C ASP A 218 -12.89 17.45 -8.87
N SER A 219 -13.91 16.69 -8.50
CA SER A 219 -14.49 15.68 -9.37
C SER A 219 -16.01 15.83 -9.38
N GLU A 220 -16.53 16.23 -10.51
CA GLU A 220 -17.95 16.18 -10.86
C GLU A 220 -18.35 14.82 -11.46
N TYR A 221 -17.56 13.76 -11.23
CA TYR A 221 -17.87 12.45 -11.79
C TYR A 221 -19.27 11.99 -11.31
N PRO A 222 -20.18 11.68 -12.23
CA PRO A 222 -21.55 11.31 -11.88
C PRO A 222 -21.54 9.96 -11.14
N ILE A 223 -22.18 9.93 -9.97
CA ILE A 223 -22.42 8.72 -9.22
C ILE A 223 -23.91 8.39 -9.20
N PRO A 224 -24.30 7.10 -9.14
CA PRO A 224 -25.70 6.72 -9.06
C PRO A 224 -26.36 7.30 -7.82
N GLN A 225 -27.69 7.42 -7.87
CA GLN A 225 -28.47 7.74 -6.70
C GLN A 225 -28.30 6.64 -5.66
N LEU A 226 -27.94 7.02 -4.45
CA LEU A 226 -27.77 6.07 -3.34
C LEU A 226 -29.08 6.02 -2.53
N PRO A 227 -29.37 4.89 -1.85
CA PRO A 227 -30.54 4.76 -1.01
C PRO A 227 -30.48 5.76 0.16
N ASP A 228 -31.66 6.17 0.65
CA ASP A 228 -31.77 6.95 1.86
C ASP A 228 -31.37 6.13 3.09
N GLY A 229 -30.98 6.83 4.18
CA GLY A 229 -30.56 6.20 5.42
C GLY A 229 -29.09 6.39 5.76
N PHE A 230 -28.66 5.77 6.87
CA PHE A 230 -27.28 5.81 7.35
C PHE A 230 -26.41 4.84 6.53
N LYS A 231 -25.45 5.38 5.79
CA LYS A 231 -24.64 4.64 4.80
C LYS A 231 -23.27 4.26 5.36
N ILE A 232 -23.02 2.97 5.48
CA ILE A 232 -21.68 2.40 5.72
C ILE A 232 -21.15 1.90 4.38
N MET A 233 -20.02 2.43 3.92
CA MET A 233 -19.45 2.10 2.61
C MET A 233 -18.14 1.34 2.73
N LEU A 234 -17.95 0.32 1.89
CA LEU A 234 -16.72 -0.39 1.67
C LEU A 234 -16.32 -0.23 0.20
N ALA A 235 -15.21 0.48 -0.05
CA ALA A 235 -14.74 0.75 -1.41
C ALA A 235 -13.37 0.10 -1.68
N GLY A 236 -13.19 -0.45 -2.88
CA GLY A 236 -11.95 -1.04 -3.36
C GLY A 236 -12.08 -2.49 -3.77
N ASN A 237 -10.97 -3.26 -3.70
CA ASN A 237 -10.98 -4.67 -4.08
C ASN A 237 -11.85 -5.50 -3.11
N LEU A 238 -12.81 -6.25 -3.66
CA LEU A 238 -13.68 -7.19 -2.94
C LEU A 238 -13.09 -8.61 -3.04
N GLY A 239 -11.88 -8.78 -2.49
CA GLY A 239 -11.14 -10.04 -2.55
C GLY A 239 -11.05 -10.73 -1.20
N ARG A 240 -10.49 -11.96 -1.20
CA ARG A 240 -10.40 -12.86 -0.02
C ARG A 240 -9.78 -12.22 1.22
N SER A 241 -8.84 -11.30 1.05
CA SER A 241 -8.20 -10.62 2.19
C SER A 241 -9.13 -9.68 2.96
N GLN A 242 -10.29 -9.34 2.38
CA GLN A 242 -11.23 -8.38 2.99
C GLN A 242 -12.19 -9.00 4.00
N ASN A 243 -12.17 -10.32 4.18
CA ASN A 243 -13.02 -11.03 5.14
C ASN A 243 -14.51 -10.69 5.01
N LEU A 244 -15.03 -10.77 3.79
CA LEU A 244 -16.45 -10.45 3.52
C LEU A 244 -17.41 -11.37 4.26
N ASP A 245 -16.97 -12.59 4.65
CA ASP A 245 -17.71 -13.48 5.52
C ASP A 245 -18.13 -12.79 6.84
N ALA A 246 -17.20 -12.10 7.51
CA ALA A 246 -17.50 -11.36 8.72
C ALA A 246 -18.39 -10.13 8.45
N VAL A 247 -18.25 -9.50 7.28
CA VAL A 247 -19.07 -8.35 6.89
C VAL A 247 -20.53 -8.77 6.70
N VAL A 248 -20.81 -9.90 6.04
CA VAL A 248 -22.20 -10.37 5.87
C VAL A 248 -22.82 -10.81 7.19
N GLN A 249 -22.04 -11.38 8.12
CA GLN A 249 -22.53 -11.67 9.48
C GLN A 249 -22.87 -10.38 10.24
N LEU A 250 -22.05 -9.33 10.10
CA LEU A 250 -22.33 -8.00 10.65
C LEU A 250 -23.65 -7.44 10.09
N ILE A 251 -23.87 -7.54 8.77
CA ILE A 251 -25.12 -7.11 8.13
C ILE A 251 -26.33 -7.88 8.70
N LEU A 252 -26.21 -9.21 8.80
CA LEU A 252 -27.27 -10.06 9.34
C LEU A 252 -27.62 -9.70 10.81
N SER A 253 -26.61 -9.41 11.64
CA SER A 253 -26.79 -9.05 13.04
C SER A 253 -27.46 -7.69 13.23
N LEU A 254 -27.45 -6.84 12.20
CA LEU A 254 -28.05 -5.48 12.20
C LEU A 254 -29.23 -5.34 11.23
N ARG A 255 -29.75 -6.45 10.69
CA ARG A 255 -30.83 -6.45 9.68
C ARG A 255 -32.16 -5.86 10.15
N ASP A 256 -32.37 -5.77 11.46
CA ASP A 256 -33.52 -5.15 12.08
C ASP A 256 -33.52 -3.62 11.94
N ILE A 257 -32.35 -3.01 11.71
CA ILE A 257 -32.19 -1.56 11.56
C ILE A 257 -32.35 -1.17 10.08
N LYS A 258 -33.57 -0.94 9.67
CA LYS A 258 -33.92 -0.68 8.25
C LYS A 258 -33.30 0.60 7.67
N ASP A 259 -32.99 1.58 8.50
CA ASP A 259 -32.31 2.82 8.11
C ASP A 259 -30.84 2.64 7.81
N LEU A 260 -30.23 1.51 8.19
CA LEU A 260 -28.82 1.20 7.95
C LEU A 260 -28.62 0.63 6.56
N LYS A 261 -27.75 1.24 5.75
CA LYS A 261 -27.46 0.85 4.36
C LYS A 261 -25.99 0.51 4.17
N TRP A 262 -25.73 -0.62 3.56
CA TRP A 262 -24.39 -1.13 3.28
C TRP A 262 -24.08 -0.98 1.79
N ILE A 263 -23.06 -0.20 1.44
CA ILE A 263 -22.73 0.12 0.06
C ILE A 263 -21.35 -0.46 -0.27
N PHE A 264 -21.31 -1.36 -1.25
CA PHE A 264 -20.07 -1.98 -1.72
C PHE A 264 -19.68 -1.41 -3.09
N ILE A 265 -18.50 -0.77 -3.17
CA ILE A 265 -17.99 -0.13 -4.38
C ILE A 265 -16.70 -0.83 -4.77
N GLY A 266 -16.68 -1.51 -5.89
CA GLY A 266 -15.52 -2.22 -6.37
C GLY A 266 -15.82 -3.54 -7.06
N ASN A 267 -14.75 -4.27 -7.33
CA ASN A 267 -14.80 -5.61 -7.91
C ASN A 267 -13.74 -6.49 -7.24
N GLY A 268 -13.78 -7.79 -7.44
CA GLY A 268 -12.82 -8.74 -6.88
C GLY A 268 -13.32 -10.17 -6.92
N SER A 269 -12.50 -11.09 -6.43
CA SER A 269 -12.79 -12.53 -6.48
C SER A 269 -14.01 -12.96 -5.64
N GLU A 270 -14.43 -12.15 -4.69
CA GLU A 270 -15.53 -12.45 -3.77
C GLU A 270 -16.83 -11.66 -4.13
N LYS A 271 -16.82 -10.86 -5.21
CA LYS A 271 -17.98 -10.03 -5.56
C LYS A 271 -19.22 -10.88 -5.91
N GLU A 272 -19.05 -11.87 -6.78
CA GLU A 272 -20.13 -12.76 -7.19
C GLU A 272 -20.70 -13.53 -5.99
N TRP A 273 -19.83 -14.01 -5.11
CA TRP A 273 -20.26 -14.65 -3.88
C TRP A 273 -21.07 -13.69 -2.98
N LEU A 274 -20.66 -12.44 -2.87
CA LEU A 274 -21.36 -11.42 -2.08
C LEU A 274 -22.75 -11.12 -2.67
N ASP A 275 -22.85 -10.97 -4.00
CA ASP A 275 -24.10 -10.71 -4.70
C ASP A 275 -25.10 -11.85 -4.44
N ASN A 276 -24.67 -13.10 -4.62
CA ASN A 276 -25.47 -14.29 -4.37
C ASN A 276 -25.89 -14.40 -2.88
N PHE A 277 -25.01 -14.03 -1.95
CA PHE A 277 -25.35 -14.03 -0.53
C PHE A 277 -26.44 -13.00 -0.18
N ILE A 278 -26.34 -11.78 -0.70
CA ILE A 278 -27.31 -10.71 -0.51
C ILE A 278 -28.71 -11.17 -1.01
N GLU A 279 -28.77 -11.75 -2.20
CA GLU A 279 -30.03 -12.24 -2.80
C GLU A 279 -30.60 -13.39 -1.97
N ALA A 280 -29.81 -14.43 -1.68
CA ALA A 280 -30.26 -15.61 -0.95
C ALA A 280 -30.80 -15.30 0.46
N ASN A 281 -30.25 -14.28 1.11
CA ASN A 281 -30.66 -13.86 2.45
C ASN A 281 -31.66 -12.70 2.46
N LYS A 282 -32.18 -12.29 1.30
CA LYS A 282 -33.16 -11.20 1.13
C LYS A 282 -32.69 -9.89 1.80
N LEU A 283 -31.44 -9.50 1.52
CA LEU A 283 -30.82 -8.28 2.04
C LEU A 283 -30.78 -7.13 1.04
N SER A 284 -31.42 -7.26 -0.12
CA SER A 284 -31.39 -6.28 -1.22
C SER A 284 -31.99 -4.92 -0.87
N ASP A 285 -32.71 -4.82 0.26
CA ASP A 285 -33.25 -3.57 0.81
C ASP A 285 -32.24 -2.80 1.67
N VAL A 286 -31.17 -3.45 2.13
CA VAL A 286 -30.16 -2.88 3.02
C VAL A 286 -28.72 -2.96 2.50
N ALA A 287 -28.39 -3.86 1.59
CA ALA A 287 -27.04 -4.08 1.06
C ALA A 287 -27.00 -3.97 -0.47
N PHE A 288 -26.08 -3.14 -1.00
CA PHE A 288 -26.01 -2.75 -2.40
C PHE A 288 -24.60 -2.90 -2.94
N THR A 289 -24.42 -3.66 -4.01
CA THR A 289 -23.15 -3.81 -4.73
C THR A 289 -23.20 -2.98 -6.02
N LEU A 290 -22.38 -1.92 -6.10
CA LEU A 290 -22.44 -0.97 -7.21
C LEU A 290 -21.44 -1.27 -8.34
N GLY A 291 -20.54 -2.27 -8.14
CA GLY A 291 -19.50 -2.56 -9.10
C GLY A 291 -18.33 -1.57 -9.06
N ARG A 292 -17.49 -1.59 -10.10
CA ARG A 292 -16.26 -0.81 -10.16
C ARG A 292 -16.51 0.60 -10.71
N PHE A 293 -15.96 1.59 -10.04
CA PHE A 293 -15.91 2.98 -10.48
C PHE A 293 -14.45 3.45 -10.58
N PRO A 294 -14.15 4.47 -11.39
CA PRO A 294 -12.84 5.09 -11.43
C PRO A 294 -12.54 5.85 -10.12
N LEU A 295 -11.26 6.17 -9.90
CA LEU A 295 -10.83 6.84 -8.66
C LEU A 295 -11.49 8.21 -8.50
N GLU A 296 -11.74 8.90 -9.60
CA GLU A 296 -12.39 10.21 -9.67
C GLU A 296 -13.83 10.21 -9.13
N ALA A 297 -14.49 9.05 -9.10
CA ALA A 297 -15.82 8.91 -8.51
C ALA A 297 -15.81 8.84 -6.97
N MET A 298 -14.66 8.46 -6.37
CA MET A 298 -14.59 8.19 -4.93
C MET A 298 -14.92 9.39 -4.05
N PRO A 299 -14.50 10.63 -4.36
CA PRO A 299 -14.91 11.81 -3.59
C PRO A 299 -16.43 11.96 -3.48
N GLY A 300 -17.15 11.76 -4.59
CA GLY A 300 -18.61 11.82 -4.64
C GLY A 300 -19.28 10.77 -3.75
N PHE A 301 -18.79 9.52 -3.77
CA PHE A 301 -19.29 8.45 -2.90
C PHE A 301 -19.00 8.73 -1.42
N PHE A 302 -17.76 9.06 -1.10
CA PHE A 302 -17.37 9.24 0.30
C PHE A 302 -18.04 10.47 0.93
N LYS A 303 -18.31 11.52 0.15
CA LYS A 303 -19.12 12.67 0.61
C LYS A 303 -20.52 12.25 1.09
N LYS A 304 -21.09 11.18 0.50
CA LYS A 304 -22.42 10.66 0.85
C LYS A 304 -22.37 9.54 1.90
N ALA A 305 -21.19 9.08 2.31
CA ALA A 305 -21.04 8.08 3.35
C ALA A 305 -21.20 8.71 4.74
N ASN A 306 -21.82 7.99 5.67
CA ASN A 306 -21.83 8.32 7.10
C ASN A 306 -20.66 7.64 7.82
N ALA A 307 -20.22 6.46 7.32
CA ALA A 307 -19.03 5.76 7.79
C ALA A 307 -18.36 5.00 6.65
N LEU A 308 -17.06 4.75 6.79
CA LEU A 308 -16.28 3.95 5.85
C LEU A 308 -15.75 2.70 6.55
N LEU A 309 -16.00 1.52 5.97
CA LEU A 309 -15.69 0.23 6.57
C LEU A 309 -14.35 -0.31 6.05
N VAL A 310 -13.44 -0.62 6.98
CA VAL A 310 -12.16 -1.30 6.68
C VAL A 310 -12.17 -2.68 7.31
N THR A 311 -11.91 -3.70 6.51
CA THR A 311 -11.84 -5.07 7.00
C THR A 311 -10.62 -5.79 6.46
N LEU A 312 -10.03 -6.68 7.26
CA LEU A 312 -8.99 -7.61 6.86
C LEU A 312 -9.25 -8.99 7.50
N ARG A 313 -8.83 -10.03 6.80
CA ARG A 313 -8.97 -11.41 7.29
C ARG A 313 -8.04 -11.65 8.48
N SER A 314 -8.54 -12.35 9.48
CA SER A 314 -7.76 -12.89 10.59
C SER A 314 -6.93 -14.12 10.17
N GLY A 315 -6.01 -14.56 11.05
CA GLY A 315 -5.23 -15.78 10.85
C GLY A 315 -3.90 -15.62 10.10
N PHE A 316 -3.58 -14.40 9.66
CA PHE A 316 -2.29 -14.07 9.06
C PHE A 316 -1.59 -12.99 9.88
N PRO A 317 -0.56 -13.33 10.71
CA PRO A 317 0.06 -12.37 11.63
C PRO A 317 0.53 -11.07 10.97
N HIS A 318 1.14 -11.15 9.77
CA HIS A 318 1.61 -9.97 9.05
C HIS A 318 0.47 -9.03 8.62
N LEU A 319 -0.73 -9.54 8.25
CA LEU A 319 -1.90 -8.70 7.96
C LEU A 319 -2.38 -7.93 9.19
N GLY A 320 -2.15 -8.49 10.37
CA GLY A 320 -2.42 -7.81 11.64
C GLY A 320 -1.50 -6.62 11.91
N MET A 321 -0.32 -6.58 11.32
CA MET A 321 0.66 -5.51 11.50
C MET A 321 0.56 -4.39 10.47
N VAL A 322 -0.09 -4.63 9.34
CA VAL A 322 -0.20 -3.67 8.22
C VAL A 322 -1.18 -2.54 8.55
N VAL A 323 -0.85 -1.32 8.10
CA VAL A 323 -1.82 -0.23 7.96
C VAL A 323 -2.42 -0.29 6.56
N PRO A 324 -3.71 -0.66 6.41
CA PRO A 324 -4.31 -0.81 5.09
C PRO A 324 -4.35 0.54 4.33
N ALA A 325 -3.91 0.58 3.07
CA ALA A 325 -3.93 1.81 2.25
C ALA A 325 -5.34 2.43 2.13
N ARG A 326 -6.38 1.61 2.25
CA ARG A 326 -7.78 2.04 2.30
C ARG A 326 -8.08 2.94 3.51
N LEU A 327 -7.45 2.66 4.67
CA LEU A 327 -7.60 3.49 5.87
C LEU A 327 -7.13 4.93 5.62
N GLN A 328 -5.97 5.10 5.00
CA GLN A 328 -5.42 6.41 4.66
C GLN A 328 -6.33 7.17 3.70
N ALA A 329 -6.88 6.49 2.68
CA ALA A 329 -7.84 7.09 1.75
C ALA A 329 -9.15 7.52 2.46
N TYR A 330 -9.63 6.74 3.41
CA TYR A 330 -10.84 7.06 4.16
C TYR A 330 -10.63 8.25 5.12
N MET A 331 -9.47 8.30 5.75
CA MET A 331 -9.09 9.46 6.57
C MET A 331 -8.94 10.73 5.72
N SER A 332 -8.40 10.61 4.48
CA SER A 332 -8.30 11.76 3.55
C SER A 332 -9.67 12.32 3.18
N ALA A 333 -10.70 11.47 3.14
CA ALA A 333 -12.08 11.87 2.86
C ALA A 333 -12.81 12.50 4.06
N GLY A 334 -12.20 12.52 5.25
CA GLY A 334 -12.77 13.13 6.44
C GLY A 334 -14.03 12.41 6.95
N ARG A 335 -14.14 11.10 6.71
CA ARG A 335 -15.28 10.30 7.20
C ARG A 335 -14.89 9.37 8.31
N PRO A 336 -15.76 9.14 9.30
CA PRO A 336 -15.50 8.21 10.38
C PRO A 336 -15.22 6.81 9.86
N VAL A 337 -14.32 6.11 10.54
CA VAL A 337 -13.90 4.76 10.15
C VAL A 337 -14.50 3.73 11.13
N LEU A 338 -15.09 2.70 10.56
CA LEU A 338 -15.44 1.46 11.26
C LEU A 338 -14.51 0.35 10.78
N ALA A 339 -13.94 -0.44 11.67
CA ALA A 339 -12.93 -1.41 11.25
C ALA A 339 -13.02 -2.75 12.00
N MET A 340 -12.86 -3.84 11.24
CA MET A 340 -12.55 -5.18 11.75
C MET A 340 -11.16 -5.56 11.22
N ILE A 341 -10.10 -5.16 11.94
CA ILE A 341 -8.70 -5.27 11.47
C ILE A 341 -7.75 -5.61 12.61
N GLY A 342 -6.51 -5.95 12.26
CA GLY A 342 -5.44 -6.15 13.23
C GLY A 342 -4.83 -4.84 13.77
N ASN A 343 -3.90 -5.00 14.68
CA ASN A 343 -3.37 -3.92 15.50
C ASN A 343 -2.71 -2.78 14.70
N GLY A 344 -2.06 -3.07 13.56
CA GLY A 344 -1.40 -2.02 12.77
C GLY A 344 -2.34 -0.89 12.35
N GLY A 345 -3.50 -1.24 11.80
CA GLY A 345 -4.51 -0.24 11.45
C GLY A 345 -5.35 0.22 12.65
N ALA A 346 -5.63 -0.66 13.62
CA ALA A 346 -6.39 -0.33 14.82
C ALA A 346 -5.67 0.74 15.66
N ASP A 347 -4.35 0.65 15.81
CA ASP A 347 -3.56 1.67 16.50
C ASP A 347 -3.68 3.04 15.85
N VAL A 348 -3.64 3.09 14.52
CA VAL A 348 -3.82 4.34 13.76
C VAL A 348 -5.19 4.95 14.00
N ILE A 349 -6.27 4.13 13.97
CA ILE A 349 -7.64 4.60 14.25
C ILE A 349 -7.73 5.16 15.66
N LYS A 350 -7.10 4.50 16.64
CA LYS A 350 -7.08 4.94 18.04
C LYS A 350 -6.25 6.22 18.21
N GLU A 351 -5.04 6.28 17.65
CA GLU A 351 -4.17 7.48 17.72
C GLU A 351 -4.84 8.70 17.09
N ALA A 352 -5.52 8.49 15.96
CA ALA A 352 -6.24 9.54 15.23
C ALA A 352 -7.58 9.90 15.90
N ASN A 353 -8.09 9.07 16.78
CA ASN A 353 -9.47 9.16 17.30
C ASN A 353 -10.48 9.38 16.18
N CYS A 354 -10.40 8.54 15.10
CA CYS A 354 -11.14 8.75 13.87
C CYS A 354 -12.26 7.73 13.62
N GLY A 355 -12.58 6.92 14.62
CA GLY A 355 -13.60 5.88 14.51
C GLY A 355 -13.43 4.77 15.52
N TYR A 356 -13.95 3.60 15.18
CA TYR A 356 -13.91 2.42 16.04
C TYR A 356 -13.26 1.24 15.32
N ALA A 357 -12.39 0.54 16.02
CA ALA A 357 -11.74 -0.67 15.54
C ALA A 357 -11.95 -1.82 16.53
N VAL A 358 -12.27 -2.99 15.97
CA VAL A 358 -12.36 -4.25 16.69
C VAL A 358 -11.42 -5.28 16.05
N PRO A 359 -11.09 -6.38 16.74
CA PRO A 359 -10.28 -7.45 16.14
C PRO A 359 -10.83 -7.95 14.81
N ALA A 360 -9.94 -8.38 13.93
CA ALA A 360 -10.31 -8.86 12.61
C ALA A 360 -11.30 -10.03 12.69
N GLY A 361 -12.49 -9.84 12.13
CA GLY A 361 -13.58 -10.82 12.14
C GLY A 361 -14.55 -10.74 13.32
N ASP A 362 -14.32 -9.88 14.28
CA ASP A 362 -15.21 -9.69 15.44
C ASP A 362 -16.40 -8.79 15.07
N TYR A 363 -17.32 -9.36 14.28
CA TYR A 363 -18.52 -8.65 13.83
C TYR A 363 -19.51 -8.36 14.96
N GLU A 364 -19.53 -9.16 16.03
CA GLU A 364 -20.43 -8.97 17.17
C GLU A 364 -20.06 -7.73 17.99
N ALA A 365 -18.76 -7.57 18.25
CA ALA A 365 -18.26 -6.37 18.90
C ALA A 365 -18.54 -5.12 18.07
N LEU A 366 -18.31 -5.19 16.73
CA LEU A 366 -18.60 -4.05 15.86
C LEU A 366 -20.10 -3.75 15.77
N ALA A 367 -20.96 -4.78 15.71
CA ALA A 367 -22.41 -4.60 15.74
C ALA A 367 -22.87 -3.89 17.03
N THR A 368 -22.31 -4.28 18.17
CA THR A 368 -22.60 -3.64 19.46
C THR A 368 -22.20 -2.16 19.45
N ILE A 369 -21.01 -1.84 18.92
CA ILE A 369 -20.55 -0.45 18.78
C ILE A 369 -21.47 0.35 17.85
N ILE A 370 -21.88 -0.22 16.73
CA ILE A 370 -22.78 0.46 15.78
C ILE A 370 -24.12 0.78 16.47
N ARG A 371 -24.72 -0.17 17.17
CA ARG A 371 -26.00 0.04 17.88
C ARG A 371 -25.88 1.09 18.99
N ASN A 372 -24.89 0.96 19.84
CA ASN A 372 -24.86 1.65 21.12
C ASN A 372 -24.08 2.98 21.07
N ASN A 373 -23.18 3.16 20.11
CA ASN A 373 -22.34 4.36 20.02
C ASN A 373 -22.63 5.16 18.73
N VAL A 374 -22.65 4.49 17.57
CA VAL A 374 -22.74 5.17 16.29
C VAL A 374 -24.14 5.71 16.02
N LEU A 375 -25.17 4.86 16.15
CA LEU A 375 -26.54 5.23 15.83
C LEU A 375 -27.23 6.04 16.92
N VAL A 376 -26.76 5.95 18.16
CA VAL A 376 -27.28 6.72 19.29
C VAL A 376 -26.84 8.18 19.24
N ASN A 377 -25.59 8.43 18.82
CA ASN A 377 -25.05 9.78 18.72
C ASN A 377 -24.32 10.00 17.39
N LYS A 378 -25.12 10.16 16.33
CA LYS A 378 -24.62 10.33 14.96
C LYS A 378 -23.75 11.58 14.81
N GLU A 379 -24.06 12.67 15.49
CA GLU A 379 -23.30 13.92 15.43
C GLU A 379 -21.91 13.77 16.05
N ALA A 380 -21.82 13.21 17.26
CA ALA A 380 -20.53 12.94 17.89
C ALA A 380 -19.70 11.94 17.08
N PHE A 381 -20.33 10.95 16.45
CA PHE A 381 -19.65 10.04 15.56
C PHE A 381 -19.10 10.73 14.31
N GLU A 382 -19.84 11.66 13.73
CA GLU A 382 -19.39 12.41 12.53
C GLU A 382 -18.12 13.25 12.81
N THR A 383 -17.96 13.78 14.03
CA THR A 383 -16.75 14.54 14.42
C THR A 383 -15.47 13.71 14.33
N LEU A 384 -15.56 12.38 14.47
CA LEU A 384 -14.42 11.48 14.36
C LEU A 384 -13.82 11.53 12.93
N GLY A 385 -14.64 11.81 11.92
CA GLY A 385 -14.17 11.99 10.56
C GLY A 385 -13.21 13.18 10.41
N TYR A 386 -13.50 14.30 11.09
CA TYR A 386 -12.62 15.46 11.14
C TYR A 386 -11.27 15.13 11.80
N ASN A 387 -11.28 14.38 12.91
CA ASN A 387 -10.05 13.93 13.55
C ASN A 387 -9.19 13.08 12.61
N GLY A 388 -9.84 12.17 11.87
CA GLY A 388 -9.18 11.37 10.83
C GLY A 388 -8.54 12.24 9.75
N ARG A 389 -9.23 13.29 9.31
CA ARG A 389 -8.70 14.25 8.35
C ARG A 389 -7.47 15.00 8.87
N CYS A 390 -7.51 15.50 10.09
CA CYS A 390 -6.36 16.17 10.72
C CYS A 390 -5.14 15.23 10.84
N TYR A 391 -5.38 13.96 11.18
CA TYR A 391 -4.32 12.97 11.25
C TYR A 391 -3.73 12.66 9.86
N PHE A 392 -4.59 12.52 8.85
CA PHE A 392 -4.16 12.32 7.46
C PHE A 392 -3.25 13.46 6.98
N GLU A 393 -3.64 14.71 7.22
CA GLU A 393 -2.87 15.88 6.82
C GLU A 393 -1.50 15.96 7.49
N ARG A 394 -1.38 15.47 8.71
CA ARG A 394 -0.11 15.45 9.45
C ARG A 394 0.80 14.27 9.10
N GLU A 395 0.23 13.07 8.87
CA GLU A 395 0.99 11.83 8.81
C GLU A 395 0.97 11.15 7.43
N PHE A 396 -0.12 11.29 6.65
CA PHE A 396 -0.35 10.47 5.46
C PHE A 396 -0.53 11.27 4.17
N GLN A 397 -0.44 12.59 4.23
CA GLN A 397 -0.43 13.42 3.04
C GLN A 397 0.87 13.20 2.27
N LYS A 398 0.78 13.05 0.93
CA LYS A 398 1.91 12.70 0.07
C LYS A 398 3.12 13.64 0.26
N ASP A 399 2.88 14.94 0.23
CA ASP A 399 3.98 15.92 0.36
C ASP A 399 4.69 15.80 1.71
N ILE A 400 3.95 15.63 2.80
CA ILE A 400 4.52 15.43 4.15
C ILE A 400 5.36 14.15 4.20
N CYS A 401 4.87 13.04 3.63
CA CYS A 401 5.64 11.80 3.59
C CYS A 401 6.92 11.96 2.76
N ILE A 402 6.86 12.58 1.58
CA ILE A 402 8.03 12.77 0.74
C ILE A 402 9.03 13.75 1.37
N ASP A 403 8.56 14.82 2.02
CA ASP A 403 9.44 15.75 2.75
C ASP A 403 10.14 15.04 3.93
N ASN A 404 9.44 14.14 4.61
CA ASN A 404 10.05 13.27 5.63
C ASN A 404 11.12 12.35 5.03
N LEU A 405 10.87 11.76 3.85
CA LEU A 405 11.88 10.98 3.14
C LEU A 405 13.11 11.83 2.80
N CYS A 406 12.91 13.03 2.26
CA CYS A 406 13.99 13.96 1.95
C CYS A 406 14.82 14.30 3.21
N ARG A 407 14.17 14.49 4.36
CA ARG A 407 14.86 14.71 5.63
C ARG A 407 15.67 13.49 6.05
N ILE A 408 15.09 12.28 6.02
CA ILE A 408 15.80 11.04 6.35
C ILE A 408 17.03 10.85 5.45
N LEU A 409 16.94 11.18 4.16
CA LEU A 409 18.05 11.09 3.23
C LEU A 409 19.17 12.09 3.57
N LYS A 410 18.83 13.31 4.06
CA LYS A 410 19.79 14.37 4.39
C LYS A 410 20.44 14.18 5.76
N ASP A 411 19.72 13.61 6.74
CA ASP A 411 20.22 13.41 8.11
C ASP A 411 21.38 12.41 8.19
N ASP A 412 21.61 11.61 7.16
CA ASP A 412 22.68 10.62 7.09
C ASP A 412 23.94 11.16 6.34
N PHE A 413 23.94 12.43 5.91
CA PHE A 413 25.03 13.14 5.24
C PHE A 413 25.48 14.36 6.05
#